data_8c15a2e65adcb047884b4b5bbced6652
#
_entry.id   8c15a2e65adcb047884b4b5bbced6652
#
_cell.length_a   1.000
_cell.length_b   1.000
_cell.length_c   1.000
_cell.angle_alpha   90.00
_cell.angle_beta   90.00
_cell.angle_gamma   90.00
#
_symmetry.space_group_name_H-M   'P 1'
#
loop_
_entity.id
_entity.type
_entity.pdbx_description
1 polymer ?
#
loop_
_entity_poly.entity_id
_entity_poly.type
_entity_poly.pdbx_seq_one_letter_code
_entity_poly.pdbx_strand_id
1 'polypeptide(L)'
;MSAQSGNAVPKVSRDLSQLAPKFRAGVERAIEVCNEAGLDAYVYEAYRSQELQALYYKRGRTVIPPSKPVTNAKTNLYSWHGYGLAVDVVSKAHYWEPPGGADWFRQVADIFKQHDCKWGGDWQQKDLPHFQWHRCKPSPSDLARLLLRTEGKEGVWRAVGAA
;
A
#
# COMPACT_ATOMS: atom_id res chain seq x y z
N MET A 1 -9.96 6.41 30.95
CA MET A 1 -11.15 6.38 30.49
C MET A 1 -11.33 5.95 29.09
N SER A 2 -12.13 5.00 28.97
CA SER A 2 -12.45 4.36 27.71
C SER A 2 -13.06 5.31 26.67
N ALA A 3 -13.74 6.34 27.12
CA ALA A 3 -14.40 7.28 26.23
C ALA A 3 -13.46 7.97 25.25
N GLN A 4 -12.19 8.05 25.58
CA GLN A 4 -11.23 8.75 24.71
C GLN A 4 -10.64 7.88 23.63
N SER A 5 -10.69 6.57 23.80
CA SER A 5 -10.19 5.67 22.76
C SER A 5 -11.03 5.73 21.49
N GLY A 6 -12.35 6.00 21.61
CA GLY A 6 -13.24 6.12 20.47
C GLY A 6 -13.00 7.34 19.59
N ASN A 7 -12.22 8.32 20.06
CA ASN A 7 -11.89 9.54 19.33
C ASN A 7 -10.51 9.49 18.68
N ALA A 8 -9.76 8.40 18.87
CA ALA A 8 -8.45 8.29 18.28
C ALA A 8 -8.53 8.18 16.77
N VAL A 9 -7.75 8.99 16.05
CA VAL A 9 -7.62 8.89 14.60
C VAL A 9 -6.79 7.66 14.28
N PRO A 10 -7.26 6.76 13.39
CA PRO A 10 -6.47 5.63 12.95
C PRO A 10 -5.13 6.08 12.34
N LYS A 11 -4.05 5.40 12.73
CA LYS A 11 -2.71 5.75 12.27
C LYS A 11 -2.28 4.89 11.10
N VAL A 12 -1.47 5.49 10.25
CA VAL A 12 -0.75 4.78 9.19
C VAL A 12 0.27 3.83 9.84
N SER A 13 0.34 2.60 9.35
CA SER A 13 1.36 1.64 9.78
C SER A 13 2.50 1.59 8.76
N ARG A 14 3.72 1.72 9.25
CA ARG A 14 4.96 1.53 8.49
C ARG A 14 5.68 0.26 8.91
N ASP A 15 5.03 -0.57 9.70
CA ASP A 15 5.58 -1.82 10.21
C ASP A 15 5.60 -2.88 9.11
N LEU A 16 6.78 -3.13 8.56
CA LEU A 16 6.95 -4.10 7.48
C LEU A 16 6.74 -5.55 7.94
N SER A 17 6.76 -5.82 9.25
CA SER A 17 6.51 -7.17 9.77
C SER A 17 5.08 -7.64 9.51
N GLN A 18 4.17 -6.73 9.19
CA GLN A 18 2.79 -7.06 8.86
C GLN A 18 2.60 -7.43 7.38
N LEU A 19 3.65 -7.32 6.58
CA LEU A 19 3.63 -7.69 5.16
C LEU A 19 3.90 -9.19 4.99
N ALA A 20 3.38 -9.75 3.89
CA ALA A 20 3.71 -11.10 3.48
C ALA A 20 5.23 -11.27 3.36
N PRO A 21 5.81 -12.39 3.84
CA PRO A 21 7.26 -12.53 3.98
C PRO A 21 8.06 -12.25 2.70
N LYS A 22 7.66 -12.81 1.56
CA LYS A 22 8.39 -12.61 0.30
C LYS A 22 8.20 -11.20 -0.25
N PHE A 23 7.01 -10.63 -0.09
CA PHE A 23 6.76 -9.25 -0.47
C PHE A 23 7.59 -8.31 0.38
N ARG A 24 7.63 -8.54 1.70
CA ARG A 24 8.46 -7.77 2.62
C ARG A 24 9.93 -7.78 2.19
N ALA A 25 10.47 -8.96 1.90
CA ALA A 25 11.87 -9.08 1.48
C ALA A 25 12.15 -8.26 0.21
N GLY A 26 11.24 -8.31 -0.76
CA GLY A 26 11.35 -7.52 -1.99
C GLY A 26 11.31 -6.02 -1.72
N VAL A 27 10.37 -5.56 -0.89
CA VAL A 27 10.25 -4.15 -0.52
C VAL A 27 11.50 -3.66 0.20
N GLU A 28 11.98 -4.40 1.19
CA GLU A 28 13.18 -4.02 1.95
C GLU A 28 14.40 -3.87 1.01
N ARG A 29 14.59 -4.83 0.11
CA ARG A 29 15.70 -4.79 -0.84
C ARG A 29 15.55 -3.65 -1.84
N ALA A 30 14.34 -3.43 -2.36
CA ALA A 30 14.08 -2.34 -3.30
C ALA A 30 14.34 -0.97 -2.67
N ILE A 31 13.90 -0.76 -1.44
CA ILE A 31 14.17 0.49 -0.69
C ILE A 31 15.68 0.71 -0.55
N GLU A 32 16.42 -0.34 -0.18
CA GLU A 32 17.87 -0.26 -0.03
C GLU A 32 18.55 0.14 -1.34
N VAL A 33 18.18 -0.52 -2.45
CA VAL A 33 18.74 -0.22 -3.78
C VAL A 33 18.38 1.20 -4.23
N CYS A 34 17.14 1.65 -3.97
CA CYS A 34 16.73 3.03 -4.26
C CYS A 34 17.63 4.03 -3.56
N ASN A 35 17.87 3.84 -2.27
CA ASN A 35 18.68 4.76 -1.48
C ASN A 35 20.15 4.74 -1.94
N GLU A 36 20.70 3.58 -2.29
CA GLU A 36 22.02 3.47 -2.87
C GLU A 36 22.14 4.23 -4.21
N ALA A 37 21.04 4.31 -4.96
CA ALA A 37 20.98 5.02 -6.24
C ALA A 37 20.66 6.53 -6.09
N GLY A 38 20.57 7.02 -4.86
CA GLY A 38 20.29 8.43 -4.61
C GLY A 38 18.80 8.79 -4.63
N LEU A 39 17.92 7.79 -4.66
CA LEU A 39 16.47 7.98 -4.55
C LEU A 39 16.09 7.72 -3.10
N ASP A 40 15.65 8.77 -2.40
CA ASP A 40 15.32 8.71 -0.97
C ASP A 40 13.96 8.05 -0.71
N ALA A 41 13.76 6.85 -1.27
CA ALA A 41 12.52 6.10 -1.15
C ALA A 41 12.26 5.69 0.30
N TYR A 42 11.01 5.83 0.71
CA TYR A 42 10.58 5.64 2.09
C TYR A 42 9.17 5.05 2.10
N VAL A 43 8.96 3.98 2.86
CA VAL A 43 7.63 3.38 2.97
C VAL A 43 6.76 4.26 3.87
N TYR A 44 5.76 4.88 3.28
CA TYR A 44 4.82 5.73 3.99
C TYR A 44 3.74 4.91 4.67
N GLU A 45 3.22 3.91 3.97
CA GLU A 45 2.16 3.04 4.48
C GLU A 45 2.37 1.61 4.04
N ALA A 46 2.26 0.66 4.98
CA ALA A 46 2.32 -0.77 4.72
C ALA A 46 0.94 -1.39 4.89
N TYR A 47 0.70 -2.16 5.96
CA TYR A 47 -0.63 -2.71 6.23
C TYR A 47 -1.60 -1.60 6.58
N ARG A 48 -2.83 -1.69 6.05
CA ARG A 48 -3.89 -0.72 6.35
C ARG A 48 -5.02 -1.40 7.12
N SER A 49 -5.33 -0.86 8.29
CA SER A 49 -6.45 -1.35 9.12
C SER A 49 -7.79 -1.02 8.47
N GLN A 50 -8.83 -1.73 8.91
CA GLN A 50 -10.20 -1.45 8.47
C GLN A 50 -10.62 -0.03 8.88
N GLU A 51 -10.24 0.42 10.06
CA GLU A 51 -10.57 1.75 10.56
C GLU A 51 -9.97 2.84 9.67
N LEU A 52 -8.71 2.68 9.28
CA LEU A 52 -8.06 3.64 8.40
C LEU A 52 -8.65 3.62 6.99
N GLN A 53 -8.96 2.42 6.47
CA GLN A 53 -9.60 2.32 5.16
C GLN A 53 -10.97 2.98 5.15
N ALA A 54 -11.76 2.82 6.22
CA ALA A 54 -13.05 3.47 6.36
C ALA A 54 -12.91 4.99 6.36
N LEU A 55 -11.89 5.52 7.04
CA LEU A 55 -11.63 6.95 7.04
C LEU A 55 -11.25 7.44 5.63
N TYR A 56 -10.38 6.73 4.94
CA TYR A 56 -9.98 7.09 3.58
C TYR A 56 -11.19 7.08 2.63
N TYR A 57 -12.08 6.11 2.77
CA TYR A 57 -13.28 6.05 1.94
C TYR A 57 -14.21 7.24 2.15
N LYS A 58 -14.28 7.77 3.38
CA LYS A 58 -15.08 8.95 3.69
C LYS A 58 -14.51 10.24 3.08
N ARG A 59 -13.19 10.33 2.91
CA ARG A 59 -12.54 11.53 2.37
C ARG A 59 -12.96 11.73 0.92
N GLY A 60 -13.45 12.93 0.61
CA GLY A 60 -13.98 13.27 -0.69
C GLY A 60 -15.44 12.82 -0.90
N ARG A 61 -16.05 12.22 0.11
CA ARG A 61 -17.48 11.84 0.12
C ARG A 61 -18.22 12.54 1.25
N THR A 62 -18.06 12.06 2.48
CA THR A 62 -18.70 12.68 3.65
C THR A 62 -17.75 13.58 4.44
N VAL A 63 -16.46 13.48 4.20
CA VAL A 63 -15.43 14.32 4.82
C VAL A 63 -14.77 15.16 3.73
N ILE A 64 -14.92 16.48 3.82
CA ILE A 64 -14.38 17.45 2.89
C ILE A 64 -13.50 18.43 3.69
N PRO A 65 -12.30 18.81 3.26
CA PRO A 65 -11.56 18.33 2.09
C PRO A 65 -11.04 16.89 2.26
N PRO A 66 -10.60 16.26 1.16
CA PRO A 66 -10.55 16.75 -0.22
C PRO A 66 -11.93 16.74 -0.89
N SER A 67 -12.05 17.39 -2.03
CA SER A 67 -13.32 17.45 -2.77
C SER A 67 -13.59 16.20 -3.58
N LYS A 68 -12.55 15.42 -3.89
CA LYS A 68 -12.65 14.19 -4.67
C LYS A 68 -12.29 12.97 -3.83
N PRO A 69 -12.92 11.80 -4.08
CA PRO A 69 -12.58 10.56 -3.38
C PRO A 69 -11.10 10.22 -3.49
N VAL A 70 -10.50 9.79 -2.37
CA VAL A 70 -9.07 9.38 -2.33
C VAL A 70 -8.90 7.88 -2.57
N THR A 71 -9.97 7.10 -2.46
CA THR A 71 -9.94 5.66 -2.71
C THR A 71 -11.31 5.19 -3.17
N ASN A 72 -11.33 4.13 -3.98
CA ASN A 72 -12.55 3.43 -4.36
C ASN A 72 -12.79 2.18 -3.50
N ALA A 73 -11.84 1.80 -2.67
CA ALA A 73 -11.96 0.63 -1.79
C ALA A 73 -12.79 0.99 -0.56
N LYS A 74 -14.01 0.43 -0.48
CA LYS A 74 -14.95 0.71 0.60
C LYS A 74 -14.47 0.16 1.94
N THR A 75 -13.84 -1.01 1.93
CA THR A 75 -13.25 -1.65 3.10
C THR A 75 -11.86 -2.16 2.76
N ASN A 76 -11.08 -2.56 3.79
CA ASN A 76 -9.75 -3.12 3.54
C ASN A 76 -9.78 -4.49 2.85
N LEU A 77 -10.94 -5.10 2.69
CA LEU A 77 -11.11 -6.29 1.85
C LEU A 77 -10.93 -5.97 0.36
N TYR A 78 -11.09 -4.72 -0.03
CA TYR A 78 -11.00 -4.26 -1.42
C TYR A 78 -9.68 -3.55 -1.72
N SER A 79 -8.73 -3.56 -0.81
CA SER A 79 -7.40 -2.97 -0.98
C SER A 79 -6.33 -3.97 -0.57
N TRP A 80 -5.33 -4.19 -1.42
CA TRP A 80 -4.22 -5.09 -1.08
C TRP A 80 -3.42 -4.64 0.14
N HIS A 81 -3.51 -3.36 0.54
CA HIS A 81 -2.97 -2.90 1.82
C HIS A 81 -3.57 -3.65 3.02
N GLY A 82 -4.86 -4.02 2.94
CA GLY A 82 -5.53 -4.79 3.99
C GLY A 82 -5.09 -6.26 4.05
N TYR A 83 -4.32 -6.70 3.07
CA TYR A 83 -3.82 -8.07 2.98
C TYR A 83 -2.33 -8.18 3.32
N GLY A 84 -1.65 -7.05 3.58
CA GLY A 84 -0.20 -7.04 3.72
C GLY A 84 0.53 -7.30 2.41
N LEU A 85 -0.05 -6.92 1.29
CA LEU A 85 0.46 -7.18 -0.06
C LEU A 85 0.63 -5.90 -0.90
N ALA A 86 0.53 -4.74 -0.27
CA ALA A 86 0.78 -3.45 -0.91
C ALA A 86 1.44 -2.49 0.06
N VAL A 87 2.23 -1.57 -0.49
CA VAL A 87 2.86 -0.45 0.23
C VAL A 87 2.71 0.82 -0.60
N ASP A 88 2.70 1.96 0.08
CA ASP A 88 2.89 3.26 -0.54
C ASP A 88 4.30 3.75 -0.24
N VAL A 89 4.99 4.24 -1.28
CA VAL A 89 6.37 4.70 -1.19
C VAL A 89 6.44 6.15 -1.64
N VAL A 90 7.12 6.96 -0.86
CA VAL A 90 7.28 8.40 -1.09
C VAL A 90 8.73 8.79 -0.91
N SER A 91 9.06 10.06 -1.22
CA SER A 91 10.35 10.64 -0.89
C SER A 91 10.40 10.93 0.61
N LYS A 92 11.48 10.54 1.27
CA LYS A 92 11.64 10.81 2.70
C LYS A 92 11.70 12.32 2.99
N ALA A 93 12.32 13.10 2.11
CA ALA A 93 12.47 14.53 2.28
C ALA A 93 11.25 15.33 1.82
N HIS A 94 10.54 14.88 0.78
CA HIS A 94 9.49 15.64 0.11
C HIS A 94 8.13 14.92 0.08
N TYR A 95 8.03 13.74 0.66
CA TYR A 95 6.81 12.91 0.72
C TYR A 95 6.20 12.71 -0.68
N TRP A 96 4.98 13.21 -0.90
CA TRP A 96 4.23 12.99 -2.14
C TRP A 96 4.70 13.84 -3.31
N GLU A 97 5.58 14.82 -3.05
CA GLU A 97 6.01 15.81 -4.04
C GLU A 97 7.54 15.83 -4.20
N PRO A 98 8.14 14.71 -4.63
CA PRO A 98 9.58 14.67 -4.86
C PRO A 98 9.98 15.56 -6.03
N PRO A 99 11.21 16.10 -6.02
CA PRO A 99 11.76 16.75 -7.22
C PRO A 99 11.71 15.79 -8.40
N GLY A 100 11.24 16.26 -9.55
CA GLY A 100 11.03 15.44 -10.72
C GLY A 100 9.63 14.81 -10.81
N GLY A 101 8.81 14.90 -9.77
CA GLY A 101 7.43 14.45 -9.78
C GLY A 101 7.26 13.01 -10.23
N ALA A 102 6.43 12.78 -11.25
CA ALA A 102 6.16 11.43 -11.75
C ALA A 102 7.42 10.67 -12.19
N ASP A 103 8.45 11.37 -12.67
CA ASP A 103 9.70 10.72 -13.09
C ASP A 103 10.45 10.11 -11.91
N TRP A 104 10.41 10.76 -10.76
CA TRP A 104 10.99 10.18 -9.54
C TRP A 104 10.32 8.85 -9.19
N PHE A 105 8.98 8.82 -9.21
CA PHE A 105 8.23 7.58 -8.95
C PHE A 105 8.52 6.51 -9.99
N ARG A 106 8.68 6.89 -11.26
CA ARG A 106 9.03 5.94 -12.31
C ARG A 106 10.41 5.32 -12.08
N GLN A 107 11.39 6.12 -11.65
CA GLN A 107 12.73 5.60 -11.34
C GLN A 107 12.68 4.61 -10.16
N VAL A 108 11.92 4.95 -9.12
CA VAL A 108 11.70 4.03 -7.99
C VAL A 108 11.01 2.75 -8.47
N ALA A 109 10.01 2.89 -9.35
CA ALA A 109 9.27 1.75 -9.89
C ALA A 109 10.17 0.80 -10.69
N ASP A 110 11.10 1.33 -11.46
CA ASP A 110 12.03 0.49 -12.23
C ASP A 110 12.84 -0.43 -11.31
N ILE A 111 13.19 0.05 -10.13
CA ILE A 111 13.88 -0.74 -9.12
C ILE A 111 12.92 -1.74 -8.44
N PHE A 112 11.76 -1.30 -8.01
CA PHE A 112 10.77 -2.17 -7.36
C PHE A 112 10.34 -3.33 -8.26
N LYS A 113 10.20 -3.10 -9.55
CA LYS A 113 9.83 -4.13 -10.53
C LYS A 113 10.87 -5.26 -10.61
N GLN A 114 12.11 -4.99 -10.26
CA GLN A 114 13.17 -6.00 -10.19
C GLN A 114 13.10 -6.81 -8.89
N HIS A 115 12.22 -6.45 -7.98
CA HIS A 115 12.06 -7.08 -6.66
C HIS A 115 10.62 -7.55 -6.44
N ASP A 116 10.03 -8.14 -7.47
CA ASP A 116 8.74 -8.84 -7.43
C ASP A 116 7.54 -7.92 -7.13
N CYS A 117 7.63 -6.66 -7.52
CA CYS A 117 6.56 -5.68 -7.32
C CYS A 117 5.97 -5.21 -8.64
N LYS A 118 4.67 -4.93 -8.63
CA LYS A 118 3.97 -4.15 -9.66
C LYS A 118 3.76 -2.74 -9.16
N TRP A 119 3.65 -1.81 -10.08
CA TRP A 119 3.52 -0.37 -9.81
C TRP A 119 2.16 0.16 -10.24
N GLY A 120 1.51 0.93 -9.35
CA GLY A 120 0.23 1.57 -9.65
C GLY A 120 0.31 2.66 -10.71
N GLY A 121 1.51 3.17 -11.01
CA GLY A 121 1.72 4.13 -12.10
C GLY A 121 1.53 3.53 -13.49
N ASP A 122 1.52 2.21 -13.62
CA ASP A 122 1.25 1.52 -14.89
C ASP A 122 -0.25 1.34 -15.15
N TRP A 123 -1.10 1.65 -14.17
CA TRP A 123 -2.53 1.49 -14.32
C TRP A 123 -3.15 2.61 -15.13
N GLN A 124 -4.36 2.36 -15.68
CA GLN A 124 -5.11 3.40 -16.36
C GLN A 124 -5.43 4.56 -15.42
N GLN A 125 -5.90 4.27 -14.22
CA GLN A 125 -5.98 5.25 -13.14
C GLN A 125 -4.69 5.16 -12.33
N LYS A 126 -3.75 6.05 -12.66
CA LYS A 126 -2.41 6.00 -12.09
C LYS A 126 -2.42 6.27 -10.59
N ASP A 127 -1.69 5.42 -9.88
CA ASP A 127 -1.43 5.56 -8.44
C ASP A 127 0.08 5.48 -8.23
N LEU A 128 0.75 6.62 -8.32
CA LEU A 128 2.21 6.69 -8.42
C LEU A 128 2.94 6.15 -7.18
N PRO A 129 2.48 6.37 -5.94
CA PRO A 129 3.17 5.84 -4.76
C PRO A 129 2.94 4.35 -4.53
N HIS A 130 1.98 3.73 -5.21
CA HIS A 130 1.50 2.39 -4.89
C HIS A 130 2.34 1.30 -5.52
N PHE A 131 2.77 0.33 -4.69
CA PHE A 131 3.46 -0.89 -5.11
C PHE A 131 2.79 -2.08 -4.45
N GLN A 132 2.69 -3.19 -5.18
CA GLN A 132 2.07 -4.41 -4.65
C GLN A 132 2.78 -5.66 -5.15
N TRP A 133 2.50 -6.79 -4.50
CA TRP A 133 3.05 -8.09 -4.90
C TRP A 133 2.70 -8.39 -6.35
N HIS A 134 3.69 -8.84 -7.11
CA HIS A 134 3.57 -8.96 -8.58
C HIS A 134 2.50 -9.93 -9.06
N ARG A 135 2.10 -10.89 -8.23
CA ARG A 135 1.03 -11.83 -8.58
C ARG A 135 -0.37 -11.36 -8.22
N CYS A 136 -0.48 -10.18 -7.64
CA CYS A 136 -1.77 -9.59 -7.34
C CYS A 136 -2.33 -8.86 -8.58
N LYS A 137 -3.63 -9.02 -8.82
CA LYS A 137 -4.35 -8.19 -9.79
C LYS A 137 -4.48 -6.76 -9.24
N PRO A 138 -4.89 -5.77 -10.05
CA PRO A 138 -5.02 -4.40 -9.53
C PRO A 138 -5.87 -4.30 -8.26
N SER A 139 -6.92 -5.11 -8.15
CA SER A 139 -7.78 -5.15 -6.95
C SER A 139 -8.00 -6.58 -6.49
N PRO A 140 -8.24 -6.80 -5.19
CA PRO A 140 -8.56 -8.12 -4.67
C PRO A 140 -9.81 -8.71 -5.31
N SER A 141 -9.73 -10.00 -5.68
CA SER A 141 -10.83 -10.75 -6.28
C SER A 141 -11.82 -11.25 -5.21
N ASP A 142 -12.94 -11.78 -5.66
CA ASP A 142 -13.90 -12.45 -4.77
C ASP A 142 -13.23 -13.58 -4.01
N LEU A 143 -12.38 -14.37 -4.68
CA LEU A 143 -11.65 -15.46 -4.04
C LEU A 143 -10.69 -14.95 -2.98
N ALA A 144 -9.96 -13.86 -3.25
CA ALA A 144 -9.05 -13.27 -2.28
C ALA A 144 -9.80 -12.81 -1.02
N ARG A 145 -10.96 -12.19 -1.20
CA ARG A 145 -11.80 -11.76 -0.07
C ARG A 145 -12.32 -12.97 0.73
N LEU A 146 -12.72 -14.01 0.04
CA LEU A 146 -13.16 -15.25 0.71
C LEU A 146 -12.02 -15.87 1.51
N LEU A 147 -10.84 -16.01 0.92
CA LEU A 147 -9.67 -16.59 1.60
C LEU A 147 -9.27 -15.74 2.81
N LEU A 148 -9.31 -14.42 2.70
CA LEU A 148 -8.97 -13.56 3.83
C LEU A 148 -9.92 -13.81 5.00
N ARG A 149 -11.23 -13.94 4.73
CA ARG A 149 -12.22 -14.18 5.77
C ARG A 149 -12.14 -15.58 6.38
N THR A 150 -11.80 -16.59 5.59
CA THR A 150 -11.83 -17.99 6.03
C THR A 150 -10.49 -18.51 6.52
N GLU A 151 -9.37 -18.01 5.96
CA GLU A 151 -8.03 -18.51 6.25
C GLU A 151 -7.05 -17.44 6.73
N GLY A 152 -7.49 -16.19 6.80
CA GLY A 152 -6.64 -15.07 7.21
C GLY A 152 -5.66 -14.64 6.12
N LYS A 153 -4.80 -13.69 6.45
CA LYS A 153 -3.79 -13.17 5.52
C LYS A 153 -2.87 -14.27 5.00
N GLU A 154 -2.48 -15.18 5.86
CA GLU A 154 -1.57 -16.28 5.53
C GLU A 154 -2.13 -17.18 4.42
N GLY A 155 -3.44 -17.40 4.41
CA GLY A 155 -4.10 -18.16 3.35
C GLY A 155 -3.99 -17.48 1.99
N VAL A 156 -4.18 -16.17 1.97
CA VAL A 156 -4.00 -15.37 0.74
C VAL A 156 -2.53 -15.37 0.31
N TRP A 157 -1.60 -15.18 1.25
CA TRP A 157 -0.17 -15.19 0.94
C TRP A 157 0.28 -16.47 0.29
N ARG A 158 -0.19 -17.62 0.79
CA ARG A 158 0.10 -18.92 0.16
C ARG A 158 -0.46 -18.98 -1.26
N ALA A 159 -1.69 -18.52 -1.44
CA ALA A 159 -2.35 -18.56 -2.75
C ALA A 159 -1.63 -17.73 -3.81
N VAL A 160 -1.02 -16.62 -3.42
CA VAL A 160 -0.27 -15.73 -4.35
C VAL A 160 1.24 -15.96 -4.29
N GLY A 161 1.70 -16.97 -3.58
CA GLY A 161 3.11 -17.33 -3.51
C GLY A 161 3.99 -16.35 -2.75
N ALA A 162 3.42 -15.56 -1.84
CA ALA A 162 4.13 -14.54 -1.06
C ALA A 162 4.49 -14.98 0.37
N ALA A 163 4.06 -16.17 0.75
CA ALA A 163 4.31 -16.70 2.09
C ALA A 163 5.80 -16.98 2.34
#